data_9cf60a4febd138ae17b5ca6015ca86d2
#
_entry.id   9cf60a4febd138ae17b5ca6015ca86d2
#
_cell.length_a   1.000
_cell.length_b   1.000
_cell.length_c   1.000
_cell.angle_alpha   90.00
_cell.angle_beta   90.00
_cell.angle_gamma   90.00
#
_symmetry.space_group_name_H-M   'P 1'
#
loop_
_entity.id
_entity.type
_entity.pdbx_description
1 polymer ?
#
loop_
_entity_poly.entity_id
_entity_poly.type
_entity_poly.pdbx_seq_one_letter_code
_entity_poly.pdbx_strand_id
1 'polypeptide(L)'
;QYHPTGVAYPAQLFGALVTEKVRSVGAQLVNREGEAFMHPLETRDVSAASIIRECTARGNGVPTPGGGYGVWLDTPMIEMIHGEGTIEKRIPAMLRMYMNYGIDMRKVPILIYPTLHYQNGGLEIGADCATINIPNLLVAGEAVGGIHGRNRLMGNSLLDVIVFGRDAGKAAAAKAKDVTLGKMNLDHVEKYAEILKEAGIDT
;
A
#
# COMPACT_ATOMS: atom_id res chain seq x y z
N GLN A 1 0.77 0.05 6.75
CA GLN A 1 0.22 -1.21 6.22
C GLN A 1 0.99 -1.64 4.98
N TYR A 2 1.54 -2.84 5.00
CA TYR A 2 2.14 -3.45 3.81
C TYR A 2 1.07 -4.08 2.92
N HIS A 3 1.27 -3.99 1.60
CA HIS A 3 0.56 -4.86 0.67
C HIS A 3 1.39 -6.13 0.49
N PRO A 4 0.81 -7.33 0.68
CA PRO A 4 1.59 -8.58 0.67
C PRO A 4 2.17 -8.92 -0.71
N THR A 5 1.54 -8.46 -1.78
CA THR A 5 1.86 -8.83 -3.16
C THR A 5 2.38 -7.65 -3.98
N GLY A 6 3.50 -7.04 -3.55
CA GLY A 6 4.30 -6.16 -4.40
C GLY A 6 5.14 -6.99 -5.37
N VAL A 7 5.38 -6.48 -6.57
CA VAL A 7 6.24 -7.14 -7.55
C VAL A 7 7.69 -7.16 -7.05
N ALA A 8 8.31 -8.34 -6.95
CA ALA A 8 9.72 -8.49 -6.63
C ALA A 8 10.59 -8.68 -7.88
N TYR A 9 10.00 -9.19 -8.96
CA TYR A 9 10.63 -9.35 -10.26
C TYR A 9 9.57 -9.28 -11.38
N PRO A 10 9.84 -8.65 -12.53
CA PRO A 10 11.12 -8.07 -12.97
C PRO A 10 11.45 -6.73 -12.29
N ALA A 11 12.73 -6.33 -12.31
CA ALA A 11 13.22 -5.14 -11.62
C ALA A 11 12.51 -3.84 -12.03
N GLN A 12 12.11 -3.74 -13.30
CA GLN A 12 11.39 -2.59 -13.85
C GLN A 12 9.99 -2.40 -13.24
N LEU A 13 9.42 -3.46 -12.68
CA LEU A 13 8.13 -3.44 -11.98
C LEU A 13 8.27 -3.48 -10.46
N PHE A 14 9.49 -3.47 -9.94
CA PHE A 14 9.73 -3.60 -8.50
C PHE A 14 8.86 -2.63 -7.68
N GLY A 15 8.16 -3.18 -6.69
CA GLY A 15 7.26 -2.41 -5.83
C GLY A 15 5.87 -2.12 -6.42
N ALA A 16 5.64 -2.35 -7.71
CA ALA A 16 4.29 -2.25 -8.28
C ALA A 16 3.34 -3.25 -7.60
N LEU A 17 2.05 -2.91 -7.53
CA LEU A 17 1.08 -3.73 -6.83
C LEU A 17 0.45 -4.79 -7.71
N VAL A 18 0.52 -6.04 -7.27
CA VAL A 18 -0.34 -7.11 -7.77
C VAL A 18 -1.63 -7.09 -6.96
N THR A 19 -2.75 -6.83 -7.62
CA THR A 19 -4.07 -6.72 -6.97
C THR A 19 -4.41 -7.97 -6.16
N GLU A 20 -5.06 -7.79 -5.01
CA GLU A 20 -5.55 -8.92 -4.19
C GLU A 20 -6.50 -9.84 -4.93
N LYS A 21 -7.14 -9.35 -5.99
CA LYS A 21 -8.00 -10.15 -6.84
C LYS A 21 -7.29 -11.38 -7.40
N VAL A 22 -5.98 -11.33 -7.63
CA VAL A 22 -5.19 -12.48 -8.10
C VAL A 22 -5.27 -13.64 -7.10
N ARG A 23 -5.10 -13.35 -5.80
CA ARG A 23 -5.26 -14.37 -4.73
C ARG A 23 -6.71 -14.81 -4.59
N SER A 24 -7.67 -13.89 -4.68
CA SER A 24 -9.09 -14.21 -4.53
C SER A 24 -9.67 -15.06 -5.68
N VAL A 25 -9.00 -15.11 -6.82
CA VAL A 25 -9.36 -16.02 -7.93
C VAL A 25 -8.56 -17.32 -7.93
N GLY A 26 -7.77 -17.59 -6.91
CA GLY A 26 -7.20 -18.94 -6.69
C GLY A 26 -5.68 -19.04 -6.74
N ALA A 27 -4.94 -17.93 -6.96
CA ALA A 27 -3.48 -17.97 -6.91
C ALA A 27 -2.99 -18.29 -5.49
N GLN A 28 -2.04 -19.24 -5.37
CA GLN A 28 -1.44 -19.67 -4.12
C GLN A 28 -0.09 -18.99 -3.88
N LEU A 29 0.23 -18.75 -2.60
CA LEU A 29 1.54 -18.31 -2.17
C LEU A 29 2.39 -19.53 -1.87
N VAL A 30 3.46 -19.72 -2.64
CA VAL A 30 4.37 -20.85 -2.47
C VAL A 30 5.82 -20.37 -2.30
N ASN A 31 6.60 -21.11 -1.52
CA ASN A 31 8.01 -20.85 -1.29
C ASN A 31 8.86 -21.34 -2.49
N ARG A 32 10.20 -21.26 -2.38
CA ARG A 32 11.09 -21.69 -3.47
C ARG A 32 11.01 -23.20 -3.74
N GLU A 33 10.56 -24.01 -2.78
CA GLU A 33 10.38 -25.45 -2.92
C GLU A 33 9.00 -25.81 -3.53
N GLY A 34 8.16 -24.80 -3.79
CA GLY A 34 6.80 -24.99 -4.32
C GLY A 34 5.75 -25.31 -3.26
N GLU A 35 6.09 -25.20 -1.98
CA GLU A 35 5.19 -25.51 -0.87
C GLU A 35 4.35 -24.31 -0.46
N ALA A 36 3.03 -24.51 -0.31
CA ALA A 36 2.15 -23.50 0.26
C ALA A 36 2.41 -23.36 1.76
N PHE A 37 2.73 -22.16 2.23
CA PHE A 37 3.13 -21.90 3.61
C PHE A 37 2.08 -21.11 4.42
N MET A 38 0.99 -20.71 3.77
CA MET A 38 -0.10 -19.96 4.40
C MET A 38 -1.40 -20.05 3.58
N HIS A 39 -2.53 -19.71 4.22
CA HIS A 39 -3.80 -19.58 3.50
C HIS A 39 -3.78 -18.35 2.59
N PRO A 40 -4.18 -18.44 1.30
CA PRO A 40 -4.03 -17.34 0.33
C PRO A 40 -4.91 -16.12 0.63
N LEU A 41 -5.99 -16.28 1.36
CA LEU A 41 -6.96 -15.22 1.68
C LEU A 41 -6.80 -14.64 3.09
N GLU A 42 -5.67 -14.86 3.74
CA GLU A 42 -5.34 -14.20 4.99
C GLU A 42 -5.30 -12.68 4.85
N THR A 43 -5.46 -11.97 5.98
CA THR A 43 -5.37 -10.51 6.03
C THR A 43 -4.01 -10.00 5.56
N ARG A 44 -3.94 -8.74 5.16
CA ARG A 44 -2.70 -8.16 4.58
C ARG A 44 -1.51 -8.21 5.54
N ASP A 45 -1.74 -7.92 6.80
CA ASP A 45 -0.72 -7.92 7.84
C ASP A 45 -0.18 -9.33 8.11
N VAL A 46 -1.07 -10.32 8.23
CA VAL A 46 -0.70 -11.74 8.39
C VAL A 46 0.04 -12.24 7.16
N SER A 47 -0.47 -11.95 5.96
CA SER A 47 0.16 -12.35 4.70
C SER A 47 1.55 -11.73 4.56
N ALA A 48 1.70 -10.44 4.80
CA ALA A 48 3.00 -9.76 4.70
C ALA A 48 4.00 -10.31 5.71
N ALA A 49 3.58 -10.50 6.97
CA ALA A 49 4.44 -11.07 8.01
C ALA A 49 4.87 -12.51 7.69
N SER A 50 3.96 -13.33 7.13
CA SER A 50 4.25 -14.71 6.74
C SER A 50 5.26 -14.78 5.60
N ILE A 51 5.11 -13.93 4.56
CA ILE A 51 6.05 -13.85 3.44
C ILE A 51 7.43 -13.40 3.92
N ILE A 52 7.51 -12.36 4.74
CA ILE A 52 8.77 -11.88 5.29
C ILE A 52 9.45 -12.99 6.09
N ARG A 53 8.71 -13.68 6.96
CA ARG A 53 9.24 -14.79 7.77
C ARG A 53 9.73 -15.94 6.90
N GLU A 54 8.98 -16.30 5.84
CA GLU A 54 9.37 -17.35 4.90
C GLU A 54 10.69 -17.02 4.20
N CYS A 55 10.85 -15.76 3.75
CA CYS A 55 12.06 -15.31 3.09
C CYS A 55 13.26 -15.17 4.02
N THR A 56 13.06 -14.69 5.26
CA THR A 56 14.16 -14.34 6.18
C THR A 56 14.44 -15.43 7.19
N ALA A 57 13.53 -15.67 8.14
CA ALA A 57 13.78 -16.58 9.26
C ALA A 57 13.83 -18.06 8.83
N ARG A 58 13.06 -18.45 7.81
CA ARG A 58 13.04 -19.82 7.29
C ARG A 58 14.01 -20.04 6.13
N GLY A 59 14.47 -18.98 5.48
CA GLY A 59 15.41 -19.07 4.37
C GLY A 59 14.83 -19.70 3.09
N ASN A 60 13.51 -19.79 2.96
CA ASN A 60 12.82 -20.44 1.84
C ASN A 60 12.38 -19.43 0.75
N GLY A 61 12.90 -18.20 0.81
CA GLY A 61 12.67 -17.20 -0.21
C GLY A 61 13.40 -17.50 -1.52
N VAL A 62 12.82 -17.07 -2.63
CA VAL A 62 13.43 -17.11 -3.96
C VAL A 62 14.32 -15.89 -4.11
N PRO A 63 15.64 -16.04 -4.37
CA PRO A 63 16.52 -14.89 -4.53
C PRO A 63 16.21 -14.13 -5.82
N THR A 64 16.31 -12.80 -5.77
CA THR A 64 16.17 -11.94 -6.94
C THR A 64 17.53 -11.49 -7.46
N PRO A 65 17.66 -11.16 -8.76
CA PRO A 65 18.91 -10.65 -9.31
C PRO A 65 19.45 -9.38 -8.62
N GLY A 66 18.56 -8.60 -7.98
CA GLY A 66 18.92 -7.40 -7.23
C GLY A 66 19.36 -7.63 -5.78
N GLY A 67 19.58 -8.90 -5.39
CA GLY A 67 20.05 -9.26 -4.04
C GLY A 67 18.96 -9.35 -2.96
N GLY A 68 17.69 -9.19 -3.31
CA GLY A 68 16.54 -9.40 -2.43
C GLY A 68 15.97 -10.82 -2.53
N TYR A 69 14.83 -11.01 -1.90
CA TYR A 69 14.07 -12.26 -1.92
C TYR A 69 12.61 -12.01 -2.25
N GLY A 70 11.92 -13.04 -2.71
CA GLY A 70 10.49 -13.06 -2.89
C GLY A 70 9.90 -14.45 -2.66
N VAL A 71 8.60 -14.57 -2.79
CA VAL A 71 7.89 -15.85 -2.87
C VAL A 71 7.13 -15.91 -4.17
N TRP A 72 6.84 -17.10 -4.66
CA TRP A 72 6.02 -17.27 -5.84
C TRP A 72 4.55 -17.05 -5.50
N LEU A 73 3.87 -16.31 -6.35
CA LEU A 73 2.42 -16.31 -6.45
C LEU A 73 2.07 -17.19 -7.66
N ASP A 74 1.57 -18.39 -7.38
CA ASP A 74 1.24 -19.41 -8.40
C ASP A 74 -0.04 -19.00 -9.13
N THR A 75 0.14 -18.18 -10.16
CA THR A 75 -0.94 -17.68 -10.99
C THR A 75 -1.47 -18.70 -11.99
N PRO A 76 -0.68 -19.65 -12.56
CA PRO A 76 -1.20 -20.75 -13.36
C PRO A 76 -2.29 -21.57 -12.67
N MET A 77 -2.26 -21.69 -11.35
CA MET A 77 -3.30 -22.36 -10.56
C MET A 77 -4.70 -21.81 -10.85
N ILE A 78 -4.83 -20.52 -11.18
CA ILE A 78 -6.11 -19.91 -11.55
C ILE A 78 -6.73 -20.57 -12.78
N GLU A 79 -5.92 -20.78 -13.81
CA GLU A 79 -6.37 -21.47 -15.05
C GLU A 79 -6.72 -22.92 -14.77
N MET A 80 -5.97 -23.58 -13.89
CA MET A 80 -6.24 -24.98 -13.49
C MET A 80 -7.57 -25.11 -12.75
N ILE A 81 -7.90 -24.16 -11.86
CA ILE A 81 -9.13 -24.21 -11.04
C ILE A 81 -10.37 -23.82 -11.87
N HIS A 82 -10.25 -22.79 -12.70
CA HIS A 82 -11.42 -22.14 -13.32
C HIS A 82 -11.49 -22.32 -14.84
N GLY A 83 -10.51 -22.97 -15.45
CA GLY A 83 -10.40 -23.17 -16.88
C GLY A 83 -9.59 -22.10 -17.59
N GLU A 84 -9.09 -22.46 -18.77
CA GLU A 84 -8.27 -21.61 -19.62
C GLU A 84 -8.97 -20.30 -20.01
N GLY A 85 -8.22 -19.19 -20.04
CA GLY A 85 -8.73 -17.85 -20.33
C GLY A 85 -9.30 -17.08 -19.12
N THR A 86 -9.30 -17.67 -17.94
CA THR A 86 -9.81 -17.02 -16.72
C THR A 86 -9.00 -15.79 -16.34
N ILE A 87 -7.67 -15.85 -16.39
CA ILE A 87 -6.79 -14.72 -16.09
C ILE A 87 -7.05 -13.57 -17.07
N GLU A 88 -7.14 -13.89 -18.38
CA GLU A 88 -7.42 -12.88 -19.40
C GLU A 88 -8.76 -12.18 -19.19
N LYS A 89 -9.79 -12.91 -18.81
CA LYS A 89 -11.13 -12.40 -18.56
C LYS A 89 -11.26 -11.63 -17.23
N ARG A 90 -10.69 -12.15 -16.14
CA ARG A 90 -10.92 -11.63 -14.79
C ARG A 90 -9.91 -10.60 -14.31
N ILE A 91 -8.66 -10.70 -14.79
CA ILE A 91 -7.54 -9.84 -14.36
C ILE A 91 -6.68 -9.36 -15.54
N PRO A 92 -7.29 -8.85 -16.64
CA PRO A 92 -6.61 -8.49 -17.88
C PRO A 92 -5.50 -7.43 -17.69
N ALA A 93 -5.68 -6.52 -16.73
CA ALA A 93 -4.69 -5.48 -16.46
C ALA A 93 -3.36 -6.08 -15.92
N MET A 94 -3.47 -7.09 -15.05
CA MET A 94 -2.28 -7.78 -14.52
C MET A 94 -1.59 -8.58 -15.61
N LEU A 95 -2.36 -9.29 -16.44
CA LEU A 95 -1.80 -10.03 -17.59
C LEU A 95 -1.03 -9.09 -18.51
N ARG A 96 -1.62 -7.96 -18.93
CA ARG A 96 -0.93 -6.97 -19.77
C ARG A 96 0.32 -6.41 -19.12
N MET A 97 0.26 -6.10 -17.83
CA MET A 97 1.42 -5.58 -17.10
C MET A 97 2.62 -6.52 -17.18
N TYR A 98 2.42 -7.81 -16.95
CA TYR A 98 3.50 -8.80 -17.01
C TYR A 98 3.91 -9.17 -18.43
N MET A 99 2.95 -9.26 -19.36
CA MET A 99 3.23 -9.54 -20.79
C MET A 99 4.13 -8.48 -21.43
N ASN A 100 4.05 -7.22 -21.03
CA ASN A 100 4.96 -6.16 -21.50
C ASN A 100 6.43 -6.43 -21.16
N TYR A 101 6.68 -7.33 -20.21
CA TYR A 101 8.03 -7.75 -19.81
C TYR A 101 8.33 -9.22 -20.15
N GLY A 102 7.54 -9.80 -21.05
CA GLY A 102 7.74 -11.17 -21.54
C GLY A 102 7.34 -12.27 -20.55
N ILE A 103 6.60 -11.93 -19.48
CA ILE A 103 6.13 -12.89 -18.46
C ILE A 103 4.66 -13.19 -18.70
N ASP A 104 4.37 -14.43 -19.08
CA ASP A 104 2.99 -14.91 -19.20
C ASP A 104 2.54 -15.58 -17.89
N MET A 105 1.85 -14.80 -17.05
CA MET A 105 1.37 -15.27 -15.76
C MET A 105 0.32 -16.39 -15.81
N ARG A 106 -0.14 -16.78 -17.01
CA ARG A 106 -0.98 -17.97 -17.22
C ARG A 106 -0.16 -19.26 -17.22
N LYS A 107 1.15 -19.14 -17.51
CA LYS A 107 2.07 -20.29 -17.72
C LYS A 107 3.13 -20.39 -16.64
N VAL A 108 3.52 -19.26 -16.06
CA VAL A 108 4.56 -19.22 -15.03
C VAL A 108 4.10 -18.40 -13.83
N PRO A 109 4.50 -18.79 -12.60
CA PRO A 109 4.21 -18.00 -11.42
C PRO A 109 4.93 -16.66 -11.47
N ILE A 110 4.42 -15.67 -10.73
CA ILE A 110 5.03 -14.35 -10.62
C ILE A 110 5.70 -14.19 -9.26
N LEU A 111 6.83 -13.49 -9.22
CA LEU A 111 7.58 -13.29 -8.00
C LEU A 111 7.13 -12.02 -7.29
N ILE A 112 6.78 -12.17 -6.01
CA ILE A 112 6.25 -11.08 -5.20
C ILE A 112 6.96 -10.96 -3.84
N TYR A 113 6.91 -9.77 -3.25
CA TYR A 113 7.36 -9.49 -1.90
C TYR A 113 6.52 -8.35 -1.31
N PRO A 114 6.30 -8.29 0.02
CA PRO A 114 5.55 -7.21 0.64
C PRO A 114 6.14 -5.83 0.33
N THR A 115 5.27 -4.90 -0.05
CA THR A 115 5.66 -3.51 -0.33
C THR A 115 4.88 -2.53 0.54
N LEU A 116 5.48 -1.39 0.83
CA LEU A 116 4.81 -0.31 1.55
C LEU A 116 3.64 0.20 0.71
N HIS A 117 2.45 0.33 1.32
CA HIS A 117 1.24 0.60 0.56
C HIS A 117 0.35 1.70 1.14
N TYR A 118 0.03 1.66 2.42
CA TYR A 118 -0.90 2.59 3.03
C TYR A 118 -0.44 2.96 4.44
N GLN A 119 -0.45 4.26 4.71
CA GLN A 119 -0.13 4.78 6.04
C GLN A 119 -1.42 4.87 6.86
N ASN A 120 -1.53 4.09 7.95
CA ASN A 120 -2.69 4.13 8.82
C ASN A 120 -2.57 5.18 9.94
N GLY A 121 -1.39 5.74 10.13
CA GLY A 121 -1.14 6.88 11.02
C GLY A 121 -1.33 8.19 10.28
N GLY A 122 -1.43 9.28 11.02
CA GLY A 122 -1.62 10.60 10.45
C GLY A 122 -2.06 11.62 11.51
N LEU A 123 -2.63 12.71 11.04
CA LEU A 123 -3.12 13.77 11.91
C LEU A 123 -4.44 13.36 12.58
N GLU A 124 -4.57 13.69 13.84
CA GLU A 124 -5.82 13.52 14.58
C GLU A 124 -6.81 14.63 14.24
N ILE A 125 -8.05 14.25 13.94
CA ILE A 125 -9.11 15.17 13.52
C ILE A 125 -10.38 15.01 14.37
N GLY A 126 -11.14 16.10 14.46
CA GLY A 126 -12.52 16.08 14.94
C GLY A 126 -13.53 15.63 13.88
N ALA A 127 -14.79 15.62 14.25
CA ALA A 127 -15.90 15.23 13.36
C ALA A 127 -16.06 16.14 12.12
N ASP A 128 -15.55 17.36 12.20
CA ASP A 128 -15.54 18.36 11.12
C ASP A 128 -14.30 18.27 10.21
N CYS A 129 -13.49 17.23 10.36
CA CYS A 129 -12.20 17.04 9.68
C CYS A 129 -11.13 18.09 10.03
N ALA A 130 -11.35 18.94 11.03
CA ALA A 130 -10.34 19.88 11.51
C ALA A 130 -9.36 19.17 12.44
N THR A 131 -8.07 19.51 12.33
CA THR A 131 -7.05 18.99 13.26
C THR A 131 -7.25 19.55 14.65
N ILE A 132 -6.97 18.72 15.67
CA ILE A 132 -7.17 19.09 17.08
C ILE A 132 -6.16 20.16 17.52
N ASN A 133 -4.92 20.06 17.05
CA ASN A 133 -3.81 20.86 17.56
C ASN A 133 -3.37 22.00 16.64
N ILE A 134 -3.83 22.04 15.39
CA ILE A 134 -3.41 23.06 14.42
C ILE A 134 -4.66 23.81 13.92
N PRO A 135 -4.84 25.05 14.32
CA PRO A 135 -6.00 25.83 13.87
C PRO A 135 -6.02 26.00 12.34
N ASN A 136 -7.22 25.97 11.77
CA ASN A 136 -7.46 26.19 10.34
C ASN A 136 -6.87 25.11 9.40
N LEU A 137 -6.35 24.02 9.90
CA LEU A 137 -5.92 22.87 9.10
C LEU A 137 -7.02 21.80 9.11
N LEU A 138 -7.52 21.46 7.92
CA LEU A 138 -8.44 20.36 7.70
C LEU A 138 -7.72 19.25 6.96
N VAL A 139 -8.04 18.01 7.29
CA VAL A 139 -7.35 16.83 6.74
C VAL A 139 -8.37 15.77 6.35
N ALA A 140 -8.13 15.10 5.22
CA ALA A 140 -8.94 14.00 4.73
C ALA A 140 -8.10 12.93 4.04
N GLY A 141 -8.64 11.70 3.94
CA GLY A 141 -7.98 10.57 3.28
C GLY A 141 -6.82 10.00 4.10
N GLU A 142 -5.81 9.49 3.43
CA GLU A 142 -4.69 8.76 4.05
C GLU A 142 -3.89 9.57 5.09
N ALA A 143 -3.91 10.90 5.00
CA ALA A 143 -3.23 11.78 5.95
C ALA A 143 -3.89 11.82 7.34
N VAL A 144 -5.10 11.27 7.48
CA VAL A 144 -5.83 11.18 8.75
C VAL A 144 -5.42 9.92 9.49
N GLY A 145 -5.03 10.06 10.76
CA GLY A 145 -4.75 8.94 11.66
C GLY A 145 -6.00 8.44 12.38
N GLY A 146 -5.97 7.16 12.79
CA GLY A 146 -6.96 6.59 13.71
C GLY A 146 -8.22 5.98 13.09
N ILE A 147 -8.58 6.31 11.84
CA ILE A 147 -9.83 5.85 11.22
C ILE A 147 -9.84 4.33 11.01
N HIS A 148 -8.72 3.74 10.62
CA HIS A 148 -8.64 2.32 10.25
C HIS A 148 -7.87 1.45 11.26
N GLY A 149 -7.41 1.99 12.36
CA GLY A 149 -6.52 1.26 13.27
C GLY A 149 -5.23 0.83 12.57
N ARG A 150 -4.80 -0.42 12.78
CA ARG A 150 -3.57 -0.97 12.20
C ARG A 150 -3.71 -1.46 10.76
N ASN A 151 -4.90 -1.82 10.33
CA ASN A 151 -5.10 -2.55 9.08
C ASN A 151 -6.40 -2.12 8.40
N ARG A 152 -6.26 -1.34 7.35
CA ARG A 152 -7.38 -0.85 6.56
C ARG A 152 -7.97 -1.95 5.66
N LEU A 153 -9.28 -2.08 5.63
CA LEU A 153 -9.98 -2.95 4.68
C LEU A 153 -9.81 -2.46 3.25
N MET A 154 -9.72 -3.40 2.32
CA MET A 154 -9.59 -3.13 0.88
C MET A 154 -10.73 -2.22 0.39
N GLY A 155 -10.36 -1.19 -0.40
CA GLY A 155 -11.29 -0.24 -0.99
C GLY A 155 -11.61 0.99 -0.13
N ASN A 156 -11.50 0.89 1.20
CA ASN A 156 -11.90 1.97 2.10
C ASN A 156 -11.08 3.26 1.96
N SER A 157 -9.85 3.20 1.42
CA SER A 157 -9.07 4.43 1.16
C SER A 157 -9.76 5.37 0.16
N LEU A 158 -10.44 4.83 -0.85
CA LEU A 158 -11.19 5.66 -1.80
C LEU A 158 -12.44 6.26 -1.16
N LEU A 159 -13.07 5.53 -0.24
CA LEU A 159 -14.19 6.06 0.55
C LEU A 159 -13.75 7.21 1.43
N ASP A 160 -12.59 7.09 2.08
CA ASP A 160 -12.05 8.18 2.90
C ASP A 160 -11.82 9.45 2.10
N VAL A 161 -11.16 9.33 0.95
CA VAL A 161 -10.90 10.48 0.08
C VAL A 161 -12.19 11.16 -0.36
N ILE A 162 -13.22 10.38 -0.72
CA ILE A 162 -14.49 10.91 -1.22
C ILE A 162 -15.33 11.48 -0.07
N VAL A 163 -15.53 10.72 1.01
CA VAL A 163 -16.44 11.09 2.09
C VAL A 163 -15.85 12.20 2.93
N PHE A 164 -14.66 11.97 3.52
CA PHE A 164 -14.02 12.97 4.37
C PHE A 164 -13.52 14.17 3.56
N GLY A 165 -13.08 13.98 2.30
CA GLY A 165 -12.72 15.09 1.42
C GLY A 165 -13.89 16.03 1.15
N ARG A 166 -15.08 15.48 0.93
CA ARG A 166 -16.30 16.28 0.80
C ARG A 166 -16.64 17.03 2.09
N ASP A 167 -16.54 16.37 3.23
CA ASP A 167 -16.92 16.97 4.51
C ASP A 167 -15.88 18.01 4.96
N ALA A 168 -14.59 17.75 4.78
CA ALA A 168 -13.52 18.71 4.95
C ALA A 168 -13.70 19.94 4.04
N GLY A 169 -14.08 19.74 2.78
CA GLY A 169 -14.35 20.83 1.84
C GLY A 169 -15.51 21.72 2.28
N LYS A 170 -16.60 21.13 2.80
CA LYS A 170 -17.73 21.90 3.36
C LYS A 170 -17.32 22.68 4.61
N ALA A 171 -16.59 22.05 5.53
CA ALA A 171 -16.08 22.69 6.73
C ALA A 171 -15.12 23.84 6.40
N ALA A 172 -14.21 23.63 5.44
CA ALA A 172 -13.30 24.67 4.95
C ALA A 172 -14.05 25.88 4.36
N ALA A 173 -15.05 25.62 3.51
CA ALA A 173 -15.86 26.67 2.89
C ALA A 173 -16.67 27.47 3.92
N ALA A 174 -17.19 26.81 4.95
CA ALA A 174 -17.87 27.48 6.06
C ALA A 174 -16.90 28.36 6.85
N LYS A 175 -15.75 27.81 7.24
CA LYS A 175 -14.72 28.48 8.05
C LYS A 175 -14.07 29.66 7.32
N ALA A 176 -13.89 29.56 6.02
CA ALA A 176 -13.30 30.63 5.19
C ALA A 176 -14.07 31.97 5.23
N LYS A 177 -15.35 31.93 5.62
CA LYS A 177 -16.17 33.17 5.78
C LYS A 177 -15.76 33.99 7.00
N ASP A 178 -15.21 33.33 8.02
CA ASP A 178 -14.92 33.93 9.32
C ASP A 178 -13.40 34.12 9.56
N VAL A 179 -12.57 33.62 8.65
CA VAL A 179 -11.10 33.70 8.74
C VAL A 179 -10.58 34.90 7.94
N THR A 180 -9.86 35.77 8.64
CA THR A 180 -9.11 36.86 8.00
C THR A 180 -7.65 36.45 7.83
N LEU A 181 -7.10 36.62 6.62
CA LEU A 181 -5.69 36.36 6.36
C LEU A 181 -4.82 37.29 7.17
N GLY A 182 -3.93 36.77 7.99
CA GLY A 182 -2.89 37.51 8.66
C GLY A 182 -1.77 37.94 7.69
N LYS A 183 -0.81 38.73 8.21
CA LYS A 183 0.40 39.02 7.45
C LYS A 183 1.22 37.76 7.27
N MET A 184 1.49 37.41 6.01
CA MET A 184 2.36 36.28 5.69
C MET A 184 3.81 36.62 6.06
N ASN A 185 4.47 35.69 6.78
CA ASN A 185 5.89 35.76 7.11
C ASN A 185 6.49 34.34 7.17
N LEU A 186 7.79 34.27 7.32
CA LEU A 186 8.56 33.02 7.45
C LEU A 186 9.10 32.79 8.88
N ASP A 187 8.65 33.53 9.87
CA ASP A 187 9.17 33.48 11.25
C ASP A 187 9.17 32.06 11.83
N HIS A 188 8.17 31.25 11.45
CA HIS A 188 8.07 29.87 11.87
C HIS A 188 9.16 28.97 11.25
N VAL A 189 9.59 29.26 10.03
CA VAL A 189 10.68 28.55 9.34
C VAL A 189 12.00 28.90 9.98
N GLU A 190 12.23 30.17 10.27
CA GLU A 190 13.44 30.65 10.96
C GLU A 190 13.58 30.03 12.34
N LYS A 191 12.51 30.03 13.16
CA LYS A 191 12.47 29.35 14.46
C LYS A 191 12.76 27.86 14.36
N TYR A 192 12.23 27.20 13.34
CA TYR A 192 12.49 25.77 13.15
C TYR A 192 13.94 25.51 12.75
N ALA A 193 14.52 26.34 11.89
CA ALA A 193 15.94 26.27 11.54
C ALA A 193 16.85 26.47 12.76
N GLU A 194 16.50 27.39 13.68
CA GLU A 194 17.22 27.57 14.94
C GLU A 194 17.16 26.31 15.81
N ILE A 195 15.98 25.68 15.94
CA ILE A 195 15.81 24.42 16.70
C ILE A 195 16.69 23.30 16.11
N LEU A 196 16.74 23.16 14.77
CA LEU A 196 17.57 22.15 14.11
C LEU A 196 19.06 22.41 14.37
N LYS A 197 19.49 23.67 14.27
CA LYS A 197 20.87 24.07 14.55
C LYS A 197 21.27 23.79 16.00
N GLU A 198 20.41 24.10 16.97
CA GLU A 198 20.63 23.78 18.39
C GLU A 198 20.71 22.27 18.64
N ALA A 199 19.98 21.48 17.87
CA ALA A 199 20.01 20.00 17.92
C ALA A 199 21.23 19.41 17.19
N GLY A 200 22.09 20.21 16.55
CA GLY A 200 23.25 19.76 15.79
C GLY A 200 22.89 19.06 14.47
N ILE A 201 21.71 19.36 13.91
CA ILE A 201 21.24 18.81 12.63
C ILE A 201 21.54 19.82 11.53
N ASP A 202 22.46 19.49 10.63
CA ASP A 202 22.72 20.26 9.41
C ASP A 202 21.55 20.08 8.41
N THR A 203 21.04 21.19 7.88
CA THR A 203 19.94 21.23 6.89
C THR A 203 20.46 21.67 5.53
#